data_385796919e6b481c5d673aa879064d99
#
_entry.id   385796919e6b481c5d673aa879064d99
#
_cell.length_a   1.000
_cell.length_b   1.000
_cell.length_c   1.000
_cell.angle_alpha   90.00
_cell.angle_beta   90.00
_cell.angle_gamma   90.00
#
_symmetry.space_group_name_H-M   'P 1'
#
loop_
_entity.id
_entity.type
_entity.pdbx_description
1 polymer ?
#
loop_
_entity_poly.entity_id
_entity_poly.type
_entity_poly.pdbx_seq_one_letter_code
_entity_poly.pdbx_strand_id
1 'polypeptide(L)'
;MDDIATVERLVRLGLTTYEARTYVTLVRRDSFTAAQIARTAGLPRQRIYDVLASLVEKGLASARPGTVVKYAALAPDLAVERLVASRRSEMSALERDAGEIIDRLGPEFQAGRAHSDPLEYIEVLRDKGAINERFAELQGAVKSEILVFTKPPYATPPQENVGGIEVARTHIARSIYEHSVLDDPAMAAGIRRFIDAGEEARFVDHVPLKLVIIDEAIVMFGMQDPVAGTEDLTIMVVEHPALAHTLKLAFNRVWEQGLDYDAAAEARTRALARSA
;
A
#
# COMPACT_ATOMS: atom_id res chain seq x y z
N MET A 1 -7.57 0.40 39.85
CA MET A 1 -7.24 -0.30 38.59
C MET A 1 -8.40 -0.06 37.66
N ASP A 2 -8.16 0.47 36.51
CA ASP A 2 -9.20 0.90 35.56
C ASP A 2 -9.84 -0.34 34.88
N ASP A 3 -10.94 -0.83 35.51
CA ASP A 3 -11.66 -2.01 35.00
C ASP A 3 -12.18 -1.81 33.57
N ILE A 4 -12.48 -0.57 33.19
CA ILE A 4 -12.98 -0.24 31.85
C ILE A 4 -11.92 -0.50 30.79
N ALA A 5 -10.72 -0.01 31.01
CA ALA A 5 -9.60 -0.23 30.05
C ALA A 5 -9.24 -1.72 29.93
N THR A 6 -9.33 -2.50 31.03
CA THR A 6 -9.07 -3.94 30.99
C THR A 6 -10.16 -4.68 30.19
N VAL A 7 -11.43 -4.32 30.39
CA VAL A 7 -12.57 -4.86 29.63
C VAL A 7 -12.40 -4.57 28.14
N GLU A 8 -12.07 -3.34 27.75
CA GLU A 8 -11.86 -2.98 26.36
C GLU A 8 -10.72 -3.76 25.69
N ARG A 9 -9.64 -4.02 26.44
CA ARG A 9 -8.51 -4.85 25.95
C ARG A 9 -8.93 -6.31 25.74
N LEU A 10 -9.70 -6.89 26.66
CA LEU A 10 -10.22 -8.24 26.53
C LEU A 10 -11.22 -8.38 25.37
N VAL A 11 -12.02 -7.34 25.12
CA VAL A 11 -12.91 -7.28 23.94
C VAL A 11 -12.10 -7.29 22.64
N ARG A 12 -11.02 -6.54 22.56
CA ARG A 12 -10.10 -6.60 21.39
C ARG A 12 -9.48 -7.98 21.20
N LEU A 13 -9.29 -8.74 22.27
CA LEU A 13 -8.80 -10.12 22.19
C LEU A 13 -9.89 -11.15 21.83
N GLY A 14 -11.16 -10.74 21.65
CA GLY A 14 -12.22 -11.59 21.13
C GLY A 14 -13.32 -11.96 22.13
N LEU A 15 -13.35 -11.34 23.28
CA LEU A 15 -14.47 -11.48 24.18
C LEU A 15 -15.59 -10.48 23.82
N THR A 16 -16.82 -10.84 24.07
CA THR A 16 -17.90 -9.88 24.13
C THR A 16 -17.77 -9.01 25.38
N THR A 17 -18.39 -7.84 25.41
CA THR A 17 -18.35 -6.94 26.58
C THR A 17 -18.85 -7.65 27.85
N TYR A 18 -19.87 -8.50 27.76
CA TYR A 18 -20.38 -9.26 28.90
C TYR A 18 -19.40 -10.34 29.35
N GLU A 19 -18.77 -11.06 28.45
CA GLU A 19 -17.74 -12.04 28.80
C GLU A 19 -16.55 -11.39 29.49
N ALA A 20 -16.05 -10.27 28.96
CA ALA A 20 -14.94 -9.54 29.54
C ALA A 20 -15.25 -9.04 30.96
N ARG A 21 -16.42 -8.43 31.17
CA ARG A 21 -16.87 -7.98 32.50
C ARG A 21 -17.03 -9.15 33.47
N THR A 22 -17.54 -10.28 32.99
CA THR A 22 -17.70 -11.49 33.80
C THR A 22 -16.37 -12.06 34.20
N TYR A 23 -15.41 -12.16 33.25
CA TYR A 23 -14.07 -12.66 33.51
C TYR A 23 -13.31 -11.77 34.52
N VAL A 24 -13.32 -10.45 34.35
CA VAL A 24 -12.73 -9.49 35.29
C VAL A 24 -13.35 -9.62 36.68
N THR A 25 -14.65 -9.93 36.79
CA THR A 25 -15.30 -10.19 38.05
C THR A 25 -14.83 -11.51 38.66
N LEU A 26 -14.73 -12.56 37.88
CA LEU A 26 -14.30 -13.89 38.35
C LEU A 26 -12.88 -13.91 38.91
N VAL A 27 -11.94 -13.17 38.27
CA VAL A 27 -10.55 -13.10 38.72
C VAL A 27 -10.38 -12.55 40.17
N ARG A 28 -11.39 -11.84 40.69
CA ARG A 28 -11.26 -11.19 42.00
C ARG A 28 -11.40 -12.12 43.23
N ARG A 29 -11.88 -13.36 43.03
CA ARG A 29 -12.05 -14.37 44.12
C ARG A 29 -11.94 -15.77 43.54
N ASP A 30 -11.65 -16.75 44.40
CA ASP A 30 -11.52 -18.15 44.02
C ASP A 30 -12.74 -18.72 43.32
N SER A 31 -13.91 -18.30 43.68
CA SER A 31 -15.15 -18.71 43.02
C SER A 31 -16.35 -17.80 43.35
N PHE A 32 -17.31 -17.81 42.43
CA PHE A 32 -18.56 -17.09 42.56
C PHE A 32 -19.74 -17.96 42.11
N THR A 33 -20.93 -17.74 42.68
CA THR A 33 -22.19 -18.24 42.11
C THR A 33 -22.63 -17.32 40.95
N ALA A 34 -23.42 -17.87 40.01
CA ALA A 34 -23.95 -17.07 38.88
C ALA A 34 -24.67 -15.79 39.33
N ALA A 35 -25.45 -15.86 40.42
CA ALA A 35 -26.17 -14.72 40.97
C ALA A 35 -25.23 -13.63 41.52
N GLN A 36 -24.12 -14.03 42.15
CA GLN A 36 -23.10 -13.08 42.62
C GLN A 36 -22.39 -12.39 41.44
N ILE A 37 -22.04 -13.15 40.41
CA ILE A 37 -21.40 -12.60 39.21
C ILE A 37 -22.33 -11.61 38.53
N ALA A 38 -23.57 -11.99 38.26
CA ALA A 38 -24.55 -11.11 37.60
C ALA A 38 -24.68 -9.74 38.31
N ARG A 39 -24.74 -9.76 39.64
CA ARG A 39 -24.84 -8.54 40.45
C ARG A 39 -23.56 -7.70 40.40
N THR A 40 -22.38 -8.34 40.53
CA THR A 40 -21.09 -7.64 40.57
C THR A 40 -20.66 -7.12 39.21
N ALA A 41 -20.87 -7.88 38.13
CA ALA A 41 -20.56 -7.51 36.78
C ALA A 41 -21.61 -6.59 36.11
N GLY A 42 -22.76 -6.38 36.77
CA GLY A 42 -23.86 -5.57 36.23
C GLY A 42 -24.50 -6.20 34.99
N LEU A 43 -24.71 -7.54 35.03
CA LEU A 43 -25.34 -8.28 33.94
C LEU A 43 -26.81 -8.63 34.28
N PRO A 44 -27.68 -8.68 33.24
CA PRO A 44 -29.02 -9.23 33.40
C PRO A 44 -28.98 -10.70 33.82
N ARG A 45 -29.82 -11.10 34.80
CA ARG A 45 -29.85 -12.48 35.30
C ARG A 45 -30.11 -13.53 34.24
N GLN A 46 -30.85 -13.18 33.19
CA GLN A 46 -31.15 -14.10 32.08
C GLN A 46 -29.93 -14.38 31.20
N ARG A 47 -28.97 -13.44 31.11
CA ARG A 47 -27.77 -13.54 30.26
C ARG A 47 -26.58 -14.22 30.93
N ILE A 48 -26.56 -14.29 32.25
CA ILE A 48 -25.37 -14.75 32.99
C ILE A 48 -25.01 -16.20 32.68
N TYR A 49 -26.03 -17.06 32.52
CA TYR A 49 -25.78 -18.47 32.26
C TYR A 49 -25.16 -18.70 30.85
N ASP A 50 -25.65 -17.98 29.84
CA ASP A 50 -25.10 -18.05 28.48
C ASP A 50 -23.65 -17.54 28.45
N VAL A 51 -23.38 -16.42 29.15
CA VAL A 51 -22.02 -15.84 29.23
C VAL A 51 -21.06 -16.78 29.97
N LEU A 52 -21.51 -17.42 31.05
CA LEU A 52 -20.69 -18.38 31.80
C LEU A 52 -20.45 -19.65 31.01
N ALA A 53 -21.47 -20.16 30.29
CA ALA A 53 -21.31 -21.31 29.38
C ALA A 53 -20.25 -21.01 28.30
N SER A 54 -20.34 -19.84 27.66
CA SER A 54 -19.35 -19.39 26.65
C SER A 54 -17.94 -19.25 27.23
N LEU A 55 -17.78 -18.69 28.44
CA LEU A 55 -16.47 -18.61 29.08
C LEU A 55 -15.89 -19.98 29.43
N VAL A 56 -16.72 -20.93 29.80
CA VAL A 56 -16.31 -22.31 30.05
C VAL A 56 -15.95 -23.01 28.77
N GLU A 57 -16.72 -22.85 27.70
CA GLU A 57 -16.43 -23.38 26.38
C GLU A 57 -15.09 -22.85 25.82
N LYS A 58 -14.86 -21.55 25.96
CA LYS A 58 -13.57 -20.92 25.63
C LYS A 58 -12.43 -21.32 26.57
N GLY A 59 -12.73 -22.09 27.62
CA GLY A 59 -11.77 -22.52 28.63
C GLY A 59 -11.20 -21.39 29.49
N LEU A 60 -11.92 -20.27 29.61
CA LEU A 60 -11.52 -19.11 30.40
C LEU A 60 -12.09 -19.15 31.83
N ALA A 61 -13.04 -20.03 32.05
CA ALA A 61 -13.62 -20.30 33.36
C ALA A 61 -13.87 -21.79 33.54
N SER A 62 -14.00 -22.23 34.77
CA SER A 62 -14.42 -23.60 35.14
C SER A 62 -15.65 -23.59 36.02
N ALA A 63 -16.55 -24.52 35.78
CA ALA A 63 -17.68 -24.77 36.63
C ALA A 63 -17.32 -25.82 37.71
N ARG A 64 -17.53 -25.50 38.97
CA ARG A 64 -17.29 -26.42 40.10
C ARG A 64 -18.66 -26.93 40.59
N PRO A 65 -18.95 -28.25 40.44
CA PRO A 65 -20.18 -28.82 40.90
C PRO A 65 -20.27 -28.78 42.44
N GLY A 66 -21.48 -28.62 42.97
CA GLY A 66 -21.77 -28.60 44.39
C GLY A 66 -23.27 -28.37 44.61
N THR A 67 -23.72 -28.17 45.86
CA THR A 67 -25.12 -27.84 46.15
C THR A 67 -25.59 -26.60 45.38
N VAL A 68 -24.67 -25.66 45.11
CA VAL A 68 -24.83 -24.56 44.17
C VAL A 68 -23.60 -24.53 43.29
N VAL A 69 -23.78 -24.49 41.98
CA VAL A 69 -22.67 -24.40 41.02
C VAL A 69 -21.92 -23.09 41.22
N LYS A 70 -20.59 -23.21 41.36
CA LYS A 70 -19.69 -22.05 41.47
C LYS A 70 -18.77 -22.05 40.23
N TYR A 71 -18.37 -20.86 39.85
CA TYR A 71 -17.48 -20.61 38.70
C TYR A 71 -16.18 -19.98 39.17
N ALA A 72 -15.08 -20.43 38.63
CA ALA A 72 -13.73 -19.91 38.89
C ALA A 72 -13.06 -19.48 37.56
N ALA A 73 -12.31 -18.37 37.59
CA ALA A 73 -11.54 -17.94 36.43
C ALA A 73 -10.36 -18.87 36.18
N LEU A 74 -9.98 -19.03 34.91
CA LEU A 74 -8.63 -19.44 34.54
C LEU A 74 -7.64 -18.32 34.92
N ALA A 75 -6.41 -18.67 35.30
CA ALA A 75 -5.37 -17.68 35.60
C ALA A 75 -5.19 -16.69 34.44
N PRO A 76 -4.98 -15.38 34.70
CA PRO A 76 -4.99 -14.34 33.68
C PRO A 76 -3.95 -14.52 32.57
N ASP A 77 -2.76 -15.01 32.90
CA ASP A 77 -1.69 -15.35 31.97
C ASP A 77 -2.16 -16.40 30.95
N LEU A 78 -2.68 -17.52 31.42
CA LEU A 78 -3.20 -18.61 30.60
C LEU A 78 -4.45 -18.19 29.79
N ALA A 79 -5.30 -17.35 30.39
CA ALA A 79 -6.49 -16.84 29.69
C ALA A 79 -6.12 -15.94 28.51
N VAL A 80 -5.17 -15.02 28.71
CA VAL A 80 -4.68 -14.13 27.65
C VAL A 80 -3.97 -14.93 26.57
N GLU A 81 -3.12 -15.90 26.93
CA GLU A 81 -2.47 -16.79 25.96
C GLU A 81 -3.49 -17.53 25.09
N ARG A 82 -4.56 -18.09 25.68
CA ARG A 82 -5.64 -18.75 24.93
C ARG A 82 -6.34 -17.81 23.96
N LEU A 83 -6.68 -16.62 24.40
CA LEU A 83 -7.33 -15.62 23.53
C LEU A 83 -6.43 -15.23 22.36
N VAL A 84 -5.14 -15.00 22.61
CA VAL A 84 -4.17 -14.69 21.54
C VAL A 84 -4.01 -15.87 20.59
N ALA A 85 -3.93 -17.12 21.10
CA ALA A 85 -3.84 -18.32 20.27
C ALA A 85 -5.08 -18.50 19.40
N SER A 86 -6.29 -18.25 19.93
CA SER A 86 -7.54 -18.29 19.17
C SER A 86 -7.51 -17.28 18.03
N ARG A 87 -7.11 -16.05 18.29
CA ARG A 87 -6.99 -14.99 17.26
C ARG A 87 -5.98 -15.31 16.17
N ARG A 88 -4.85 -15.91 16.54
CA ARG A 88 -3.86 -16.38 15.55
C ARG A 88 -4.43 -17.47 14.66
N SER A 89 -5.16 -18.43 15.25
CA SER A 89 -5.81 -19.50 14.49
C SER A 89 -6.88 -18.96 13.53
N GLU A 90 -7.70 -18.01 13.98
CA GLU A 90 -8.70 -17.34 13.14
C GLU A 90 -8.03 -16.60 11.96
N MET A 91 -6.92 -15.87 12.20
CA MET A 91 -6.18 -15.18 11.16
C MET A 91 -5.59 -16.14 10.14
N SER A 92 -4.95 -17.24 10.61
CA SER A 92 -4.41 -18.25 9.71
C SER A 92 -5.48 -18.98 8.88
N ALA A 93 -6.70 -19.11 9.41
CA ALA A 93 -7.83 -19.60 8.63
C ALA A 93 -8.22 -18.62 7.52
N LEU A 94 -8.37 -17.33 7.86
CA LEU A 94 -8.67 -16.27 6.89
C LEU A 94 -7.60 -16.16 5.79
N GLU A 95 -6.31 -16.29 6.15
CA GLU A 95 -5.21 -16.30 5.18
C GLU A 95 -5.30 -17.49 4.20
N ARG A 96 -5.67 -18.68 4.68
CA ARG A 96 -5.91 -19.84 3.80
C ARG A 96 -7.10 -19.63 2.88
N ASP A 97 -8.23 -19.16 3.44
CA ASP A 97 -9.43 -18.87 2.66
C ASP A 97 -9.17 -17.83 1.57
N ALA A 98 -8.39 -16.79 1.90
CA ALA A 98 -7.95 -15.78 0.93
C ALA A 98 -7.10 -16.41 -0.19
N GLY A 99 -6.16 -17.29 0.15
CA GLY A 99 -5.38 -18.06 -0.83
C GLY A 99 -6.26 -18.89 -1.78
N GLU A 100 -7.22 -19.64 -1.23
CA GLU A 100 -8.15 -20.45 -2.03
C GLU A 100 -9.01 -19.58 -2.98
N ILE A 101 -9.43 -18.40 -2.53
CA ILE A 101 -10.18 -17.44 -3.36
C ILE A 101 -9.31 -16.95 -4.52
N ILE A 102 -8.05 -16.59 -4.25
CA ILE A 102 -7.10 -16.13 -5.28
C ILE A 102 -6.84 -17.25 -6.30
N ASP A 103 -6.57 -18.46 -5.83
CA ASP A 103 -6.30 -19.63 -6.69
C ASP A 103 -7.50 -19.98 -7.58
N ARG A 104 -8.71 -19.79 -7.07
CA ARG A 104 -9.94 -20.05 -7.82
C ARG A 104 -10.26 -18.95 -8.84
N LEU A 105 -10.17 -17.69 -8.42
CA LEU A 105 -10.56 -16.57 -9.29
C LEU A 105 -9.47 -16.18 -10.28
N GLY A 106 -8.20 -16.44 -9.96
CA GLY A 106 -7.07 -16.08 -10.82
C GLY A 106 -7.17 -16.64 -12.24
N PRO A 107 -7.40 -17.95 -12.43
CA PRO A 107 -7.59 -18.53 -13.78
C PRO A 107 -8.79 -17.98 -14.52
N GLU A 108 -9.92 -17.74 -13.84
CA GLU A 108 -11.13 -17.15 -14.45
C GLU A 108 -10.88 -15.73 -14.92
N PHE A 109 -10.15 -14.94 -14.10
CA PHE A 109 -9.74 -13.59 -14.46
C PHE A 109 -8.80 -13.57 -15.66
N GLN A 110 -7.81 -14.48 -15.72
CA GLN A 110 -6.91 -14.59 -16.88
C GLN A 110 -7.63 -15.09 -18.13
N ALA A 111 -8.56 -16.06 -18.01
CA ALA A 111 -9.35 -16.55 -19.13
C ALA A 111 -10.30 -15.48 -19.69
N GLY A 112 -10.89 -14.65 -18.85
CA GLY A 112 -11.67 -13.49 -19.27
C GLY A 112 -10.85 -12.50 -20.10
N ARG A 113 -9.61 -12.25 -19.70
CA ARG A 113 -8.69 -11.38 -20.43
C ARG A 113 -8.18 -11.96 -21.75
N ALA A 114 -8.07 -13.28 -21.88
CA ALA A 114 -7.63 -13.92 -23.11
C ALA A 114 -8.63 -13.81 -24.28
N HIS A 115 -9.85 -13.42 -24.03
CA HIS A 115 -10.91 -13.21 -25.03
C HIS A 115 -11.26 -11.73 -25.24
N SER A 116 -10.38 -10.86 -24.83
CA SER A 116 -10.62 -9.44 -24.67
C SER A 116 -10.55 -8.66 -25.98
N ASP A 117 -11.40 -7.63 -26.06
CA ASP A 117 -11.40 -6.56 -27.05
C ASP A 117 -9.97 -5.95 -27.17
N PRO A 118 -9.50 -5.59 -28.38
CA PRO A 118 -8.24 -4.87 -28.57
C PRO A 118 -8.02 -3.63 -27.67
N LEU A 119 -9.04 -3.16 -26.98
CA LEU A 119 -8.95 -2.03 -26.04
C LEU A 119 -8.55 -2.41 -24.61
N GLU A 120 -8.46 -3.68 -24.26
CA GLU A 120 -8.13 -4.10 -22.88
C GLU A 120 -6.64 -3.95 -22.50
N TYR A 121 -5.78 -3.74 -23.47
CA TYR A 121 -4.39 -3.36 -23.23
C TYR A 121 -4.19 -1.87 -22.96
N ILE A 122 -5.30 -1.08 -22.92
CA ILE A 122 -5.29 0.35 -22.65
C ILE A 122 -6.03 0.64 -21.35
N GLU A 123 -5.33 1.16 -20.37
CA GLU A 123 -5.88 1.64 -19.12
C GLU A 123 -5.87 3.18 -19.13
N VAL A 124 -6.96 3.82 -18.71
CA VAL A 124 -7.06 5.28 -18.61
C VAL A 124 -7.29 5.69 -17.18
N LEU A 125 -6.33 6.41 -16.61
CA LEU A 125 -6.31 6.86 -15.22
C LEU A 125 -6.49 8.38 -15.15
N ARG A 126 -7.39 8.84 -14.28
CA ARG A 126 -7.64 10.28 -14.03
C ARG A 126 -7.47 10.66 -12.56
N ASP A 127 -7.67 9.71 -11.66
CA ASP A 127 -7.46 9.93 -10.22
C ASP A 127 -5.98 9.91 -9.86
N LYS A 128 -5.52 10.93 -9.13
CA LYS A 128 -4.11 11.07 -8.76
C LYS A 128 -3.61 9.91 -7.88
N GLY A 129 -4.47 9.37 -7.01
CA GLY A 129 -4.13 8.23 -6.16
C GLY A 129 -3.91 6.98 -7.00
N ALA A 130 -4.86 6.66 -7.91
CA ALA A 130 -4.75 5.53 -8.83
C ALA A 130 -3.53 5.65 -9.77
N ILE A 131 -3.21 6.86 -10.23
CA ILE A 131 -2.00 7.11 -11.05
C ILE A 131 -0.74 6.77 -10.26
N ASN A 132 -0.64 7.24 -9.01
CA ASN A 132 0.54 7.00 -8.18
C ASN A 132 0.68 5.52 -7.79
N GLU A 133 -0.43 4.86 -7.45
CA GLU A 133 -0.46 3.43 -7.14
C GLU A 133 -0.01 2.59 -8.33
N ARG A 134 -0.60 2.85 -9.52
CA ARG A 134 -0.22 2.14 -10.74
C ARG A 134 1.23 2.38 -11.15
N PHE A 135 1.72 3.60 -11.00
CA PHE A 135 3.12 3.92 -11.27
C PHE A 135 4.07 3.19 -10.31
N ALA A 136 3.73 3.12 -9.02
CA ALA A 136 4.53 2.37 -8.03
C ALA A 136 4.55 0.86 -8.32
N GLU A 137 3.40 0.27 -8.70
CA GLU A 137 3.32 -1.13 -9.15
C GLU A 137 4.23 -1.38 -10.36
N LEU A 138 4.15 -0.52 -11.38
CA LEU A 138 4.96 -0.64 -12.58
C LEU A 138 6.46 -0.49 -12.28
N GLN A 139 6.86 0.42 -11.39
CA GLN A 139 8.24 0.52 -10.91
C GLN A 139 8.71 -0.75 -10.21
N GLY A 140 7.86 -1.34 -9.34
CA GLY A 140 8.16 -2.60 -8.66
C GLY A 140 8.24 -3.82 -9.58
N ALA A 141 7.66 -3.74 -10.78
CA ALA A 141 7.64 -4.82 -11.77
C ALA A 141 8.73 -4.71 -12.85
N VAL A 142 9.58 -3.68 -12.81
CA VAL A 142 10.70 -3.51 -13.75
C VAL A 142 11.65 -4.71 -13.67
N LYS A 143 12.01 -5.27 -14.82
CA LYS A 143 12.91 -6.43 -14.93
C LYS A 143 14.28 -6.08 -15.53
N SER A 144 14.33 -5.08 -16.39
CA SER A 144 15.55 -4.71 -17.11
C SER A 144 15.78 -3.20 -17.17
N GLU A 145 14.82 -2.44 -17.68
CA GLU A 145 15.01 -1.01 -17.92
C GLU A 145 13.75 -0.17 -17.70
N ILE A 146 13.97 1.08 -17.31
CA ILE A 146 12.96 2.13 -17.33
C ILE A 146 13.50 3.37 -18.04
N LEU A 147 12.72 3.90 -18.99
CA LEU A 147 13.07 5.10 -19.75
C LEU A 147 11.99 6.16 -19.50
N VAL A 148 12.37 7.37 -19.11
CA VAL A 148 11.44 8.40 -18.67
C VAL A 148 11.66 9.73 -19.38
N PHE A 149 10.62 10.26 -20.02
CA PHE A 149 10.51 11.68 -20.34
C PHE A 149 9.83 12.41 -19.21
N THR A 150 10.53 13.25 -18.51
CA THR A 150 10.10 13.89 -17.28
C THR A 150 9.79 15.38 -17.49
N LYS A 151 8.55 15.76 -17.28
CA LYS A 151 8.10 17.16 -17.32
C LYS A 151 6.94 17.44 -16.36
N PRO A 152 6.71 18.67 -15.91
CA PRO A 152 5.54 19.04 -15.11
C PRO A 152 4.21 18.79 -15.86
N PRO A 153 3.07 18.63 -15.14
CA PRO A 153 2.97 18.51 -13.70
C PRO A 153 3.46 17.13 -13.20
N TYR A 154 4.05 17.09 -12.00
CA TYR A 154 4.51 15.84 -11.39
C TYR A 154 3.41 15.23 -10.52
N ALA A 155 3.07 13.96 -10.76
CA ALA A 155 2.17 13.22 -9.88
C ALA A 155 2.84 12.94 -8.53
N THR A 156 4.10 12.49 -8.59
CA THR A 156 4.99 12.33 -7.43
C THR A 156 6.24 13.17 -7.66
N PRO A 157 6.55 14.14 -6.79
CA PRO A 157 7.80 14.88 -6.89
C PRO A 157 9.03 13.97 -6.78
N PRO A 158 10.15 14.26 -7.45
CA PRO A 158 11.36 13.42 -7.37
C PRO A 158 11.85 13.14 -5.95
N GLN A 159 11.66 14.07 -5.02
CA GLN A 159 12.06 13.89 -3.62
C GLN A 159 11.29 12.78 -2.89
N GLU A 160 10.08 12.47 -3.33
CA GLU A 160 9.15 11.50 -2.71
C GLU A 160 9.13 10.16 -3.43
N ASN A 161 9.74 10.06 -4.63
CA ASN A 161 9.72 8.84 -5.44
C ASN A 161 10.82 7.84 -5.01
N VAL A 162 10.58 7.17 -3.88
CA VAL A 162 11.51 6.16 -3.32
C VAL A 162 11.64 4.94 -4.24
N GLY A 163 10.53 4.51 -4.87
CA GLY A 163 10.53 3.37 -5.80
C GLY A 163 11.44 3.59 -7.00
N GLY A 164 11.44 4.81 -7.55
CA GLY A 164 12.34 5.15 -8.65
C GLY A 164 13.83 5.11 -8.28
N ILE A 165 14.17 5.50 -7.06
CA ILE A 165 15.56 5.39 -6.56
C ILE A 165 16.00 3.93 -6.48
N GLU A 166 15.13 3.03 -6.04
CA GLU A 166 15.44 1.59 -5.96
C GLU A 166 15.62 0.99 -7.35
N VAL A 167 14.77 1.37 -8.31
CA VAL A 167 14.93 0.96 -9.72
C VAL A 167 16.26 1.46 -10.29
N ALA A 168 16.64 2.71 -10.03
CA ALA A 168 17.90 3.28 -10.48
C ALA A 168 19.14 2.54 -9.95
N ARG A 169 19.03 1.93 -8.74
CA ARG A 169 20.11 1.13 -8.16
C ARG A 169 20.25 -0.26 -8.75
N THR A 170 19.17 -0.83 -9.23
CA THR A 170 19.08 -2.27 -9.55
C THR A 170 18.91 -2.55 -11.05
N HIS A 171 18.44 -1.57 -11.82
CA HIS A 171 18.11 -1.70 -13.23
C HIS A 171 18.65 -0.53 -14.03
N ILE A 172 18.57 -0.62 -15.36
CA ILE A 172 18.89 0.50 -16.25
C ILE A 172 17.77 1.55 -16.10
N ALA A 173 18.12 2.72 -15.57
CA ALA A 173 17.21 3.86 -15.46
C ALA A 173 17.79 5.03 -16.25
N ARG A 174 17.03 5.54 -17.23
CA ARG A 174 17.38 6.70 -18.06
C ARG A 174 16.25 7.70 -18.05
N SER A 175 16.58 8.94 -17.70
CA SER A 175 15.60 10.03 -17.66
C SER A 175 16.04 11.22 -18.50
N ILE A 176 15.09 11.81 -19.22
CA ILE A 176 15.28 13.06 -19.95
C ILE A 176 14.45 14.15 -19.27
N TYR A 177 15.11 15.23 -18.89
CA TYR A 177 14.55 16.39 -18.21
C TYR A 177 14.60 17.62 -19.10
N GLU A 178 13.74 18.62 -18.84
CA GLU A 178 13.90 19.94 -19.42
C GLU A 178 14.95 20.74 -18.62
N HIS A 179 15.76 21.57 -19.30
CA HIS A 179 16.75 22.42 -18.62
C HIS A 179 16.14 23.31 -17.54
N SER A 180 14.88 23.72 -17.71
CA SER A 180 14.14 24.56 -16.75
C SER A 180 14.00 23.96 -15.37
N VAL A 181 14.09 22.63 -15.24
CA VAL A 181 13.99 21.96 -13.92
C VAL A 181 15.15 22.31 -12.99
N LEU A 182 16.29 22.76 -13.56
CA LEU A 182 17.47 23.18 -12.80
C LEU A 182 17.30 24.58 -12.15
N ASP A 183 16.25 25.32 -12.50
CA ASP A 183 15.93 26.61 -11.88
C ASP A 183 15.35 26.44 -10.47
N ASP A 184 14.80 25.26 -10.15
CA ASP A 184 14.32 24.90 -8.82
C ASP A 184 15.39 24.08 -8.08
N PRO A 185 16.02 24.65 -7.01
CA PRO A 185 17.06 23.94 -6.25
C PRO A 185 16.59 22.63 -5.62
N ALA A 186 15.31 22.55 -5.22
CA ALA A 186 14.76 21.32 -4.62
C ALA A 186 14.62 20.22 -5.67
N MET A 187 14.17 20.56 -6.89
CA MET A 187 14.11 19.64 -8.02
C MET A 187 15.51 19.20 -8.45
N ALA A 188 16.45 20.13 -8.60
CA ALA A 188 17.83 19.82 -8.96
C ALA A 188 18.48 18.85 -7.94
N ALA A 189 18.27 19.09 -6.64
CA ALA A 189 18.74 18.20 -5.58
C ALA A 189 18.06 16.82 -5.61
N GLY A 190 16.78 16.76 -5.94
CA GLY A 190 16.03 15.53 -6.12
C GLY A 190 16.62 14.70 -7.27
N ILE A 191 16.84 15.31 -8.43
CA ILE A 191 17.43 14.66 -9.61
C ILE A 191 18.85 14.17 -9.30
N ARG A 192 19.66 14.96 -8.57
CA ARG A 192 21.01 14.54 -8.18
C ARG A 192 21.00 13.24 -7.38
N ARG A 193 20.02 13.04 -6.47
CA ARG A 193 19.86 11.80 -5.72
C ARG A 193 19.58 10.59 -6.60
N PHE A 194 18.82 10.75 -7.70
CA PHE A 194 18.61 9.69 -8.68
C PHE A 194 19.89 9.35 -9.43
N ILE A 195 20.65 10.37 -9.87
CA ILE A 195 21.95 10.19 -10.53
C ILE A 195 22.93 9.46 -9.58
N ASP A 196 23.01 9.88 -8.33
CA ASP A 196 23.85 9.24 -7.31
C ASP A 196 23.42 7.78 -7.02
N ALA A 197 22.15 7.44 -7.28
CA ALA A 197 21.63 6.08 -7.20
C ALA A 197 21.90 5.23 -8.44
N GLY A 198 22.33 5.82 -9.57
CA GLY A 198 22.65 5.10 -10.79
C GLY A 198 21.83 5.49 -12.02
N GLU A 199 20.91 6.47 -11.90
CA GLU A 199 20.17 6.97 -13.06
C GLU A 199 21.11 7.71 -14.03
N GLU A 200 21.00 7.39 -15.31
CA GLU A 200 21.57 8.20 -16.38
C GLU A 200 20.58 9.34 -16.72
N ALA A 201 20.96 10.58 -16.49
CA ALA A 201 20.12 11.75 -16.76
C ALA A 201 20.66 12.55 -17.98
N ARG A 202 19.73 13.00 -18.83
CA ARG A 202 19.99 13.93 -19.92
C ARG A 202 19.03 15.12 -19.85
N PHE A 203 19.49 16.26 -20.33
CA PHE A 203 18.76 17.54 -20.29
C PHE A 203 18.61 18.10 -21.69
N VAL A 204 17.41 18.52 -22.04
CA VAL A 204 17.03 19.10 -23.33
C VAL A 204 16.22 20.39 -23.13
N ASP A 205 16.06 21.18 -24.19
CA ASP A 205 15.23 22.40 -24.12
C ASP A 205 13.75 22.09 -23.94
N HIS A 206 13.27 21.02 -24.60
CA HIS A 206 11.86 20.64 -24.56
C HIS A 206 11.68 19.13 -24.59
N VAL A 207 10.89 18.63 -23.64
CA VAL A 207 10.42 17.24 -23.59
C VAL A 207 9.05 17.17 -24.27
N PRO A 208 8.92 16.38 -25.35
CA PRO A 208 7.71 16.40 -26.17
C PRO A 208 6.48 15.88 -25.45
N LEU A 209 6.63 14.83 -24.65
CA LEU A 209 5.56 14.15 -23.98
C LEU A 209 6.02 13.65 -22.61
N LYS A 210 5.15 13.66 -21.61
CA LYS A 210 5.42 12.93 -20.36
C LYS A 210 5.22 11.44 -20.61
N LEU A 211 6.29 10.65 -20.48
CA LEU A 211 6.31 9.27 -20.93
C LEU A 211 7.18 8.41 -20.01
N VAL A 212 6.73 7.21 -19.73
CA VAL A 212 7.51 6.14 -19.12
C VAL A 212 7.42 4.91 -20.02
N ILE A 213 8.56 4.30 -20.33
CA ILE A 213 8.65 3.03 -21.06
C ILE A 213 9.32 2.03 -20.13
N ILE A 214 8.71 0.86 -19.95
CA ILE A 214 9.19 -0.20 -19.08
C ILE A 214 9.41 -1.45 -19.89
N ASP A 215 10.63 -2.00 -19.80
CA ASP A 215 11.03 -3.28 -20.40
C ASP A 215 10.69 -3.41 -21.90
N GLU A 216 10.55 -2.29 -22.61
CA GLU A 216 10.11 -2.24 -24.02
C GLU A 216 8.79 -2.97 -24.27
N ALA A 217 7.94 -3.04 -23.25
CA ALA A 217 6.65 -3.75 -23.27
C ALA A 217 5.48 -2.88 -22.85
N ILE A 218 5.67 -2.02 -21.84
CA ILE A 218 4.64 -1.18 -21.26
C ILE A 218 4.98 0.29 -21.47
N VAL A 219 3.98 1.08 -21.80
CA VAL A 219 4.09 2.52 -21.97
C VAL A 219 3.08 3.22 -21.07
N MET A 220 3.52 4.19 -20.29
CA MET A 220 2.67 5.08 -19.51
C MET A 220 2.92 6.53 -19.94
N PHE A 221 1.91 7.23 -20.42
CA PHE A 221 2.07 8.60 -20.92
C PHE A 221 0.91 9.51 -20.52
N GLY A 222 1.26 10.77 -20.29
CA GLY A 222 0.30 11.82 -19.91
C GLY A 222 -0.29 12.51 -21.13
N MET A 223 -1.60 12.61 -21.19
CA MET A 223 -2.31 13.47 -22.13
C MET A 223 -2.88 14.68 -21.36
N GLN A 224 -2.56 15.88 -21.85
CA GLN A 224 -3.22 17.09 -21.36
C GLN A 224 -4.51 17.28 -22.17
N ASP A 225 -5.63 17.50 -21.48
CA ASP A 225 -6.86 17.86 -22.14
C ASP A 225 -6.72 19.29 -22.71
N PRO A 226 -6.78 19.47 -24.03
CA PRO A 226 -6.63 20.79 -24.64
C PRO A 226 -7.82 21.72 -24.36
N VAL A 227 -8.93 21.19 -23.84
CA VAL A 227 -10.19 21.92 -23.60
C VAL A 227 -10.39 22.23 -22.11
N ALA A 228 -10.06 21.30 -21.22
CA ALA A 228 -10.29 21.44 -19.76
C ALA A 228 -9.18 22.22 -19.01
N GLY A 229 -8.06 22.55 -19.68
CA GLY A 229 -6.95 23.26 -19.05
C GLY A 229 -5.97 22.33 -18.36
N THR A 230 -4.95 22.91 -17.70
CA THR A 230 -3.73 22.21 -17.28
C THR A 230 -3.83 21.41 -15.98
N GLU A 231 -4.97 21.37 -15.29
CA GLU A 231 -5.06 20.75 -13.96
C GLU A 231 -5.45 19.27 -13.99
N ASP A 232 -6.16 18.81 -15.02
CA ASP A 232 -6.60 17.42 -15.13
C ASP A 232 -5.56 16.57 -15.88
N LEU A 233 -4.79 15.79 -15.14
CA LEU A 233 -3.83 14.85 -15.69
C LEU A 233 -4.53 13.53 -16.04
N THR A 234 -4.72 13.27 -17.33
CA THR A 234 -5.14 11.94 -17.81
C THR A 234 -3.91 11.15 -18.20
N ILE A 235 -3.74 9.99 -17.57
CA ILE A 235 -2.64 9.05 -17.86
C ILE A 235 -3.22 7.85 -18.61
N MET A 236 -2.55 7.46 -19.68
CA MET A 236 -2.80 6.19 -20.37
C MET A 236 -1.66 5.23 -20.08
N VAL A 237 -2.01 4.00 -19.73
CA VAL A 237 -1.10 2.87 -19.64
C VAL A 237 -1.43 1.90 -20.77
N VAL A 238 -0.46 1.53 -21.58
CA VAL A 238 -0.64 0.66 -22.74
C VAL A 238 0.39 -0.47 -22.67
N GLU A 239 -0.09 -1.70 -22.58
CA GLU A 239 0.75 -2.91 -22.64
C GLU A 239 0.85 -3.39 -24.08
N HIS A 240 1.76 -2.79 -24.86
CA HIS A 240 1.92 -3.10 -26.29
C HIS A 240 3.40 -2.98 -26.71
N PRO A 241 4.11 -4.11 -26.91
CA PRO A 241 5.54 -4.10 -27.21
C PRO A 241 5.92 -3.29 -28.46
N ALA A 242 5.14 -3.37 -29.55
CA ALA A 242 5.45 -2.62 -30.77
C ALA A 242 5.32 -1.09 -30.57
N LEU A 243 4.34 -0.63 -29.75
CA LEU A 243 4.23 0.78 -29.38
C LEU A 243 5.41 1.19 -28.49
N ALA A 244 5.75 0.38 -27.47
CA ALA A 244 6.87 0.64 -26.59
C ALA A 244 8.19 0.73 -27.35
N HIS A 245 8.44 -0.20 -28.30
CA HIS A 245 9.59 -0.17 -29.18
C HIS A 245 9.64 1.13 -30.00
N THR A 246 8.53 1.52 -30.63
CA THR A 246 8.46 2.74 -31.44
C THR A 246 8.78 3.99 -30.62
N LEU A 247 8.21 4.07 -29.40
CA LEU A 247 8.46 5.20 -28.51
C LEU A 247 9.87 5.20 -27.93
N LYS A 248 10.49 4.02 -27.76
CA LYS A 248 11.90 3.90 -27.38
C LYS A 248 12.82 4.44 -28.47
N LEU A 249 12.50 4.25 -29.75
CA LEU A 249 13.26 4.88 -30.85
C LEU A 249 13.19 6.41 -30.75
N ALA A 250 12.02 6.95 -30.49
CA ALA A 250 11.84 8.40 -30.29
C ALA A 250 12.60 8.89 -29.04
N PHE A 251 12.55 8.14 -27.93
CA PHE A 251 13.33 8.44 -26.72
C PHE A 251 14.82 8.50 -27.03
N ASN A 252 15.37 7.48 -27.67
CA ASN A 252 16.79 7.41 -28.00
C ASN A 252 17.23 8.59 -28.90
N ARG A 253 16.38 9.02 -29.81
CA ARG A 253 16.68 10.18 -30.67
C ARG A 253 16.81 11.48 -29.87
N VAL A 254 15.95 11.68 -28.88
CA VAL A 254 16.02 12.84 -27.98
C VAL A 254 17.19 12.69 -27.00
N TRP A 255 17.45 11.48 -26.53
CA TRP A 255 18.59 11.14 -25.66
C TRP A 255 19.94 11.57 -26.26
N GLU A 256 20.15 11.30 -27.55
CA GLU A 256 21.37 11.67 -28.26
C GLU A 256 21.61 13.18 -28.30
N GLN A 257 20.57 13.99 -28.20
CA GLN A 257 20.64 15.44 -28.23
C GLN A 257 20.84 16.08 -26.85
N GLY A 258 20.61 15.32 -25.79
CA GLY A 258 20.62 15.81 -24.41
C GLY A 258 22.02 16.02 -23.86
N LEU A 259 22.19 17.04 -23.03
CA LEU A 259 23.38 17.27 -22.23
C LEU A 259 23.34 16.44 -20.94
N ASP A 260 24.50 16.09 -20.41
CA ASP A 260 24.59 15.57 -19.04
C ASP A 260 24.31 16.67 -17.99
N TYR A 261 24.21 16.26 -16.73
CA TYR A 261 23.86 17.17 -15.64
C TYR A 261 24.80 18.36 -15.51
N ASP A 262 26.12 18.13 -15.56
CA ASP A 262 27.09 19.17 -15.31
C ASP A 262 27.14 20.17 -16.48
N ALA A 263 27.13 19.67 -17.72
CA ALA A 263 27.04 20.50 -18.92
C ALA A 263 25.73 21.32 -18.99
N ALA A 264 24.61 20.70 -18.59
CA ALA A 264 23.31 21.37 -18.55
C ALA A 264 23.28 22.49 -17.49
N ALA A 265 23.80 22.24 -16.28
CA ALA A 265 23.89 23.23 -15.22
C ALA A 265 24.77 24.43 -15.62
N GLU A 266 25.91 24.18 -16.26
CA GLU A 266 26.76 25.24 -16.80
C GLU A 266 26.07 26.04 -17.92
N ALA A 267 25.42 25.36 -18.85
CA ALA A 267 24.70 26.01 -19.94
C ALA A 267 23.59 26.91 -19.40
N ARG A 268 22.84 26.43 -18.37
CA ARG A 268 21.78 27.20 -17.74
C ARG A 268 22.28 28.41 -16.99
N THR A 269 23.37 28.29 -16.23
CA THR A 269 24.01 29.41 -15.53
C THR A 269 24.45 30.52 -16.52
N ARG A 270 25.04 30.12 -17.66
CA ARG A 270 25.44 31.05 -18.73
C ARG A 270 24.25 31.76 -19.39
N ALA A 271 23.12 31.04 -19.57
CA ALA A 271 21.90 31.60 -20.15
C ALA A 271 21.28 32.64 -19.22
N LEU A 272 21.18 32.37 -17.93
CA LEU A 272 20.65 33.29 -16.91
C LEU A 272 21.52 34.57 -16.80
N ALA A 273 22.85 34.42 -16.84
CA ALA A 273 23.79 35.57 -16.81
C ALA A 273 23.72 36.46 -18.06
N ARG A 274 23.18 35.98 -19.18
CA ARG A 274 22.96 36.77 -20.41
C ARG A 274 21.62 37.50 -20.44
N SER A 275 20.69 37.07 -19.61
CA SER A 275 19.31 37.62 -19.52
C SER A 275 19.12 38.63 -18.38
N ALA A 276 20.12 38.73 -17.48
CA ALA A 276 20.22 39.70 -16.41
C ALA A 276 21.06 40.93 -16.85
#